data_1c74f67da41fce89137efa0377009dc6
#
_entry.id   1c74f67da41fce89137efa0377009dc6
#
_cell.length_a   1.000
_cell.length_b   1.000
_cell.length_c   1.000
_cell.angle_alpha   90.00
_cell.angle_beta   90.00
_cell.angle_gamma   90.00
#
_symmetry.space_group_name_H-M   'P 1'
#
loop_
_entity.id
_entity.type
_entity.pdbx_description
1 polymer ?
#
loop_
_entity_poly.entity_id
_entity_poly.type
_entity_poly.pdbx_seq_one_letter_code
_entity_poly.pdbx_strand_id
1 'polypeptide(L)'
;MSQELIELSNELAQSTGRAAASVVAVHTETRGSSSGVIWRSGIIVTSEHALRRDEEIQVTLPNGRIVTATLAGRDASTDIAVLKCADADSAVTESGDMAQVKPGALTLVVGRTRASGPVAALGVVSLVAPDRRTWTGGSLTPYIRLDVSLQPTAVGGAVISPQGGTIGLATPRFARFGAIAVPASVINKVADTLLKKGHVPRGYLGVGLQPVTLPDNLRESLQRKEKTAAILLEIQQDGPADKAGMVIGDILVSLAGNPIARPGDIQSLLVGDAIGKSLPLKFVRGGSIQESHIVVAERPHAGE
;
A
#
# COMPACT_ATOMS: atom_id res chain seq x y z
N MET A 1 -30.35 5.78 28.58
CA MET A 1 -29.25 4.97 28.05
C MET A 1 -28.94 3.87 29.06
N SER A 2 -28.74 2.64 28.64
CA SER A 2 -28.32 1.57 29.56
C SER A 2 -26.90 1.85 30.10
N GLN A 3 -26.59 1.31 31.30
CA GLN A 3 -25.28 1.44 31.94
C GLN A 3 -24.16 0.93 30.99
N GLU A 4 -24.41 -0.19 30.32
CA GLU A 4 -23.48 -0.79 29.34
C GLU A 4 -23.14 0.14 28.16
N LEU A 5 -24.11 0.89 27.64
CA LEU A 5 -23.86 1.88 26.57
C LEU A 5 -23.01 3.07 27.03
N ILE A 6 -23.16 3.48 28.30
CA ILE A 6 -22.35 4.54 28.89
C ILE A 6 -20.91 4.04 29.06
N GLU A 7 -20.73 2.83 29.56
CA GLU A 7 -19.42 2.18 29.71
C GLU A 7 -18.71 2.04 28.37
N LEU A 8 -19.37 1.50 27.34
CA LEU A 8 -18.82 1.41 25.98
C LEU A 8 -18.41 2.80 25.43
N SER A 9 -19.26 3.81 25.61
CA SER A 9 -18.95 5.18 25.16
C SER A 9 -17.70 5.73 25.85
N ASN A 10 -17.55 5.48 27.15
CA ASN A 10 -16.37 5.91 27.91
C ASN A 10 -15.11 5.16 27.46
N GLU A 11 -15.19 3.86 27.21
CA GLU A 11 -14.07 3.06 26.70
C GLU A 11 -13.60 3.54 25.33
N LEU A 12 -14.52 3.85 24.40
CA LEU A 12 -14.21 4.40 23.09
C LEU A 12 -13.52 5.77 23.20
N ALA A 13 -14.03 6.64 24.08
CA ALA A 13 -13.41 7.95 24.32
C ALA A 13 -12.01 7.84 24.93
N GLN A 14 -11.79 6.94 25.90
CA GLN A 14 -10.48 6.67 26.49
C GLN A 14 -9.51 6.08 25.46
N SER A 15 -9.97 5.14 24.61
CA SER A 15 -9.15 4.56 23.54
C SER A 15 -8.75 5.61 22.52
N THR A 16 -9.65 6.52 22.16
CA THR A 16 -9.36 7.68 21.33
C THR A 16 -8.27 8.55 21.96
N GLY A 17 -8.39 8.87 23.26
CA GLY A 17 -7.42 9.68 24.00
C GLY A 17 -6.02 9.05 24.02
N ARG A 18 -5.93 7.74 24.30
CA ARG A 18 -4.66 7.00 24.26
C ARG A 18 -4.02 7.04 22.86
N ALA A 19 -4.77 6.70 21.82
CA ALA A 19 -4.28 6.72 20.46
C ALA A 19 -3.85 8.11 20.00
N ALA A 20 -4.60 9.14 20.37
CA ALA A 20 -4.33 10.53 20.01
C ALA A 20 -2.97 11.05 20.50
N ALA A 21 -2.38 10.41 21.53
CA ALA A 21 -1.04 10.75 22.03
C ALA A 21 0.07 10.46 21.01
N SER A 22 -0.15 9.53 20.06
CA SER A 22 0.79 9.20 18.99
C SER A 22 0.36 9.70 17.60
N VAL A 23 -0.81 10.35 17.49
CA VAL A 23 -1.34 10.82 16.20
C VAL A 23 -1.03 12.29 16.00
N VAL A 24 -0.44 12.61 14.85
CA VAL A 24 -0.03 13.95 14.43
C VAL A 24 -0.91 14.45 13.27
N ALA A 25 -1.02 15.79 13.11
CA ALA A 25 -1.57 16.35 11.89
C ALA A 25 -0.44 16.65 10.89
N VAL A 26 -0.53 16.10 9.70
CA VAL A 26 0.39 16.35 8.60
C VAL A 26 -0.23 17.44 7.72
N HIS A 27 0.46 18.58 7.55
CA HIS A 27 -0.08 19.71 6.82
C HIS A 27 0.00 19.45 5.31
N THR A 28 -1.11 19.74 4.63
CA THR A 28 -1.18 19.74 3.17
C THR A 28 -1.21 21.17 2.63
N GLU A 29 -0.87 21.37 1.36
CA GLU A 29 -0.78 22.70 0.75
C GLU A 29 -2.07 23.52 0.81
N THR A 30 -3.21 22.90 0.77
CA THR A 30 -4.54 23.53 0.78
C THR A 30 -5.08 23.64 2.19
N ARG A 31 -4.58 24.55 3.03
CA ARG A 31 -5.09 24.82 4.41
C ARG A 31 -5.70 23.62 5.17
N GLY A 32 -5.64 22.42 4.59
CA GLY A 32 -6.10 21.17 5.15
C GLY A 32 -4.99 20.44 5.91
N SER A 33 -5.33 19.31 6.49
CA SER A 33 -4.38 18.35 7.05
C SER A 33 -4.88 16.94 6.80
N SER A 34 -3.95 16.03 6.64
CA SER A 34 -4.12 14.59 6.85
C SER A 34 -3.55 14.23 8.22
N SER A 35 -3.55 12.98 8.56
CA SER A 35 -2.95 12.48 9.80
C SER A 35 -1.70 11.64 9.53
N GLY A 36 -0.89 11.48 10.54
CA GLY A 36 0.19 10.52 10.62
C GLY A 36 0.27 9.93 12.01
N VAL A 37 1.03 8.87 12.16
CA VAL A 37 1.24 8.19 13.44
C VAL A 37 2.74 8.19 13.76
N ILE A 38 3.10 8.57 14.97
CA ILE A 38 4.46 8.38 15.50
C ILE A 38 4.65 6.88 15.67
N TRP A 39 5.27 6.27 14.67
CA TRP A 39 5.40 4.81 14.56
C TRP A 39 6.58 4.27 15.33
N ARG A 40 7.65 5.06 15.38
CA ARG A 40 8.87 4.85 16.19
C ARG A 40 9.38 6.21 16.61
N SER A 41 10.25 6.27 17.59
CA SER A 41 10.92 7.51 17.99
C SER A 41 11.56 8.19 16.77
N GLY A 42 11.21 9.44 16.54
CA GLY A 42 11.68 10.22 15.40
C GLY A 42 11.11 9.84 14.02
N ILE A 43 10.16 8.87 13.94
CA ILE A 43 9.60 8.36 12.70
C ILE A 43 8.08 8.46 12.71
N ILE A 44 7.57 9.21 11.75
CA ILE A 44 6.13 9.33 11.50
C ILE A 44 5.80 8.57 10.22
N VAL A 45 4.70 7.79 10.24
CA VAL A 45 4.16 7.14 9.05
C VAL A 45 2.81 7.79 8.72
N THR A 46 2.58 8.07 7.45
CA THR A 46 1.36 8.69 6.94
C THR A 46 0.95 8.09 5.60
N SER A 47 -0.19 8.50 5.06
CA SER A 47 -0.66 8.09 3.74
C SER A 47 0.10 8.83 2.64
N GLU A 48 0.64 8.09 1.67
CA GLU A 48 1.45 8.62 0.56
C GLU A 48 0.66 9.61 -0.29
N HIS A 49 -0.58 9.25 -0.69
CA HIS A 49 -1.38 10.10 -1.58
C HIS A 49 -1.83 11.42 -0.95
N ALA A 50 -1.72 11.55 0.38
CA ALA A 50 -1.99 12.80 1.08
C ALA A 50 -0.83 13.79 0.98
N LEU A 51 0.38 13.34 0.62
CA LEU A 51 1.56 14.18 0.43
C LEU A 51 1.71 14.54 -1.04
N ARG A 52 1.71 15.84 -1.35
CA ARG A 52 1.85 16.33 -2.73
C ARG A 52 3.26 16.76 -3.10
N ARG A 53 4.12 17.07 -2.11
CA ARG A 53 5.51 17.51 -2.31
C ARG A 53 6.49 16.64 -1.56
N ASP A 54 7.74 16.66 -1.99
CA ASP A 54 8.86 15.94 -1.39
C ASP A 54 9.70 16.82 -0.46
N GLU A 55 9.30 18.10 -0.31
CA GLU A 55 10.00 19.10 0.48
C GLU A 55 9.62 19.06 1.97
N GLU A 56 10.07 20.05 2.72
CA GLU A 56 9.79 20.19 4.15
C GLU A 56 8.29 20.11 4.46
N ILE A 57 7.91 19.12 5.26
CA ILE A 57 6.52 18.85 5.62
C ILE A 57 6.28 19.34 7.05
N GLN A 58 5.39 20.28 7.22
CA GLN A 58 4.99 20.72 8.56
C GLN A 58 4.08 19.70 9.23
N VAL A 59 4.32 19.45 10.51
CA VAL A 59 3.57 18.50 11.32
C VAL A 59 3.17 19.16 12.63
N THR A 60 1.90 19.05 13.03
CA THR A 60 1.46 19.42 14.38
C THR A 60 1.51 18.19 15.28
N LEU A 61 2.39 18.23 16.27
CA LEU A 61 2.55 17.18 17.29
C LEU A 61 1.36 17.11 18.25
N PRO A 62 1.22 16.02 19.04
CA PRO A 62 0.14 15.89 20.02
C PRO A 62 0.07 17.02 21.06
N ASN A 63 1.19 17.62 21.41
CA ASN A 63 1.29 18.77 22.32
C ASN A 63 0.97 20.13 21.67
N GLY A 64 0.57 20.14 20.40
CA GLY A 64 0.22 21.35 19.64
C GLY A 64 1.42 22.09 19.00
N ARG A 65 2.67 21.65 19.25
CA ARG A 65 3.85 22.25 18.58
C ARG A 65 3.81 21.92 17.08
N ILE A 66 4.13 22.91 16.27
CA ILE A 66 4.36 22.73 14.83
C ILE A 66 5.85 22.59 14.62
N VAL A 67 6.23 21.51 13.95
CA VAL A 67 7.62 21.13 13.68
C VAL A 67 7.78 20.76 12.21
N THR A 68 9.00 20.80 11.70
CA THR A 68 9.32 20.36 10.34
C THR A 68 9.76 18.90 10.34
N ALA A 69 9.22 18.13 9.43
CA ALA A 69 9.64 16.76 9.14
C ALA A 69 10.18 16.66 7.71
N THR A 70 11.10 15.75 7.46
CA THR A 70 11.65 15.47 6.14
C THR A 70 11.15 14.13 5.61
N LEU A 71 10.85 14.06 4.31
CA LEU A 71 10.44 12.81 3.68
C LEU A 71 11.64 11.86 3.60
N ALA A 72 11.52 10.68 4.23
CA ALA A 72 12.50 9.61 4.11
C ALA A 72 12.26 8.75 2.86
N GLY A 73 11.03 8.69 2.39
CA GLY A 73 10.62 7.97 1.19
C GLY A 73 9.13 7.69 1.18
N ARG A 74 8.63 7.24 0.01
CA ARG A 74 7.21 6.93 -0.21
C ARG A 74 7.01 5.67 -1.04
N ASP A 75 5.91 4.97 -0.81
CA ASP A 75 5.46 3.82 -1.61
C ASP A 75 3.98 3.95 -1.98
N ALA A 76 3.70 4.41 -3.18
CA ALA A 76 2.35 4.55 -3.71
C ALA A 76 1.60 3.21 -3.82
N SER A 77 2.31 2.09 -3.80
CA SER A 77 1.71 0.76 -3.95
C SER A 77 1.07 0.23 -2.67
N THR A 78 1.49 0.71 -1.52
CA THR A 78 0.90 0.42 -0.21
C THR A 78 0.28 1.66 0.44
N ASP A 79 0.42 2.82 -0.21
CA ASP A 79 -0.02 4.13 0.29
C ASP A 79 0.67 4.52 1.59
N ILE A 80 1.96 4.25 1.69
CA ILE A 80 2.78 4.57 2.86
C ILE A 80 3.82 5.64 2.50
N ALA A 81 3.93 6.67 3.33
CA ALA A 81 5.06 7.58 3.35
C ALA A 81 5.67 7.62 4.75
N VAL A 82 6.99 7.73 4.80
CA VAL A 82 7.77 7.80 6.04
C VAL A 82 8.44 9.16 6.14
N LEU A 83 8.21 9.82 7.28
CA LEU A 83 8.80 11.11 7.60
C LEU A 83 9.78 10.96 8.77
N LYS A 84 10.93 11.61 8.70
CA LYS A 84 11.87 11.80 9.80
C LYS A 84 11.56 13.11 10.51
N CYS A 85 11.37 13.05 11.83
CA CYS A 85 11.04 14.21 12.67
C CYS A 85 11.66 14.02 14.04
N ALA A 86 12.79 14.66 14.30
CA ALA A 86 13.52 14.51 15.56
C ALA A 86 12.69 14.89 16.81
N ASP A 87 11.77 15.84 16.65
CA ASP A 87 10.87 16.26 17.73
C ASP A 87 9.75 15.26 18.05
N ALA A 88 9.55 14.22 17.21
CA ALA A 88 8.55 13.17 17.40
C ALA A 88 9.14 11.99 18.21
N ASP A 89 9.72 12.30 19.37
CA ASP A 89 10.40 11.36 20.26
C ASP A 89 9.51 10.80 21.37
N SER A 90 8.34 11.41 21.59
CA SER A 90 7.37 11.04 22.61
C SER A 90 6.26 10.16 22.05
N ALA A 91 5.61 9.40 22.91
CA ALA A 91 4.35 8.67 22.65
C ALA A 91 4.31 7.89 21.34
N VAL A 92 5.25 6.93 21.17
CA VAL A 92 5.18 5.94 20.10
C VAL A 92 3.89 5.13 20.21
N THR A 93 3.26 4.83 19.06
CA THR A 93 2.02 4.07 19.05
C THR A 93 2.20 2.66 19.61
N GLU A 94 1.23 2.21 20.40
CA GLU A 94 1.19 0.84 20.90
C GLU A 94 0.66 -0.10 19.81
N SER A 95 1.27 -1.28 19.69
CA SER A 95 0.83 -2.30 18.72
C SER A 95 -0.46 -2.96 19.19
N GLY A 96 -1.46 -3.04 18.32
CA GLY A 96 -2.71 -3.75 18.55
C GLY A 96 -2.63 -5.25 18.25
N ASP A 97 -3.50 -6.03 18.90
CA ASP A 97 -3.61 -7.47 18.66
C ASP A 97 -4.42 -7.74 17.39
N MET A 98 -3.77 -8.37 16.41
CA MET A 98 -4.39 -8.77 15.15
C MET A 98 -5.32 -9.99 15.28
N ALA A 99 -5.21 -10.80 16.34
CA ALA A 99 -6.05 -11.99 16.54
C ALA A 99 -7.54 -11.64 16.75
N GLN A 100 -7.80 -10.42 17.22
CA GLN A 100 -9.16 -9.93 17.45
C GLN A 100 -9.76 -9.20 16.25
N VAL A 101 -8.99 -8.99 15.19
CA VAL A 101 -9.45 -8.32 13.96
C VAL A 101 -10.23 -9.30 13.09
N LYS A 102 -11.56 -9.23 13.18
CA LYS A 102 -12.47 -10.10 12.44
C LYS A 102 -13.69 -9.31 11.96
N PRO A 103 -14.37 -9.76 10.90
CA PRO A 103 -15.58 -9.09 10.42
C PRO A 103 -16.62 -8.93 11.53
N GLY A 104 -17.18 -7.72 11.65
CA GLY A 104 -18.12 -7.33 12.70
C GLY A 104 -17.46 -6.74 13.96
N ALA A 105 -16.15 -6.85 14.14
CA ALA A 105 -15.46 -6.20 15.26
C ALA A 105 -15.51 -4.67 15.13
N LEU A 106 -15.77 -3.98 16.23
CA LEU A 106 -15.68 -2.52 16.31
C LEU A 106 -14.24 -2.07 16.07
N THR A 107 -14.09 -0.91 15.47
CA THR A 107 -12.79 -0.26 15.27
C THR A 107 -12.94 1.25 15.34
N LEU A 108 -11.89 1.93 15.79
CA LEU A 108 -11.78 3.39 15.74
C LEU A 108 -10.73 3.79 14.71
N VAL A 109 -11.00 4.82 13.94
CA VAL A 109 -9.98 5.55 13.20
C VAL A 109 -9.73 6.87 13.91
N VAL A 110 -8.50 7.06 14.40
CA VAL A 110 -8.11 8.26 15.13
C VAL A 110 -7.16 9.09 14.27
N GLY A 111 -7.58 10.29 13.96
CA GLY A 111 -6.82 11.30 13.25
C GLY A 111 -6.59 12.54 14.10
N ARG A 112 -5.96 13.57 13.51
CA ARG A 112 -5.73 14.86 14.14
C ARG A 112 -5.92 16.00 13.14
N THR A 113 -6.66 17.01 13.54
CA THR A 113 -6.72 18.27 12.79
C THR A 113 -5.56 19.19 13.18
N ARG A 114 -5.22 20.11 12.30
CA ARG A 114 -4.20 21.13 12.56
C ARG A 114 -4.54 22.03 13.74
N ALA A 115 -5.79 22.40 13.90
CA ALA A 115 -6.23 23.43 14.85
C ALA A 115 -7.03 22.88 16.03
N SER A 116 -7.86 21.84 15.82
CA SER A 116 -8.90 21.43 16.79
C SER A 116 -8.51 20.16 17.58
N GLY A 117 -7.31 19.61 17.35
CA GLY A 117 -6.88 18.42 18.08
C GLY A 117 -7.36 17.10 17.44
N PRO A 118 -7.52 16.02 18.22
CA PRO A 118 -7.87 14.71 17.71
C PRO A 118 -9.28 14.65 17.15
N VAL A 119 -9.46 13.80 16.13
CA VAL A 119 -10.75 13.41 15.55
C VAL A 119 -10.84 11.89 15.57
N ALA A 120 -12.04 11.37 15.74
CA ALA A 120 -12.28 9.93 15.74
C ALA A 120 -13.50 9.58 14.88
N ALA A 121 -13.44 8.44 14.22
CA ALA A 121 -14.56 7.82 13.53
C ALA A 121 -14.70 6.37 14.01
N LEU A 122 -15.91 6.02 14.46
CA LEU A 122 -16.26 4.65 14.82
C LEU A 122 -16.76 3.91 13.58
N GLY A 123 -16.32 2.69 13.42
CA GLY A 123 -16.73 1.79 12.35
C GLY A 123 -16.61 0.34 12.74
N VAL A 124 -16.76 -0.53 11.75
CA VAL A 124 -16.59 -1.97 11.91
C VAL A 124 -15.58 -2.50 10.87
N VAL A 125 -14.90 -3.56 11.23
CA VAL A 125 -14.16 -4.38 10.27
C VAL A 125 -15.18 -5.09 9.38
N SER A 126 -15.23 -4.76 8.10
CA SER A 126 -16.23 -5.33 7.17
C SER A 126 -15.69 -6.55 6.41
N LEU A 127 -14.37 -6.70 6.29
CA LEU A 127 -13.72 -7.84 5.64
C LEU A 127 -12.29 -8.00 6.15
N VAL A 128 -11.91 -9.25 6.38
CA VAL A 128 -10.50 -9.65 6.51
C VAL A 128 -10.23 -10.75 5.49
N ALA A 129 -9.22 -10.55 4.63
CA ALA A 129 -8.80 -11.53 3.64
C ALA A 129 -7.29 -11.80 3.78
N PRO A 130 -6.82 -13.02 3.43
CA PRO A 130 -5.42 -13.40 3.63
C PRO A 130 -4.42 -12.49 2.93
N ASP A 131 -4.67 -12.18 1.68
CA ASP A 131 -3.82 -11.31 0.85
C ASP A 131 -4.65 -10.58 -0.20
N ARG A 132 -4.29 -9.35 -0.47
CA ARG A 132 -4.82 -8.61 -1.62
C ARG A 132 -3.75 -7.74 -2.24
N ARG A 133 -3.60 -7.90 -3.55
CA ARG A 133 -2.74 -7.02 -4.33
C ARG A 133 -3.44 -5.73 -4.67
N THR A 134 -2.69 -4.65 -4.56
CA THR A 134 -3.13 -3.34 -5.02
C THR A 134 -2.92 -3.24 -6.54
N TRP A 135 -3.68 -2.37 -7.21
CA TRP A 135 -3.51 -2.14 -8.66
C TRP A 135 -2.15 -1.51 -9.03
N THR A 136 -1.42 -1.02 -8.05
CA THR A 136 -0.08 -0.44 -8.17
C THR A 136 1.05 -1.44 -7.85
N GLY A 137 0.72 -2.72 -7.67
CA GLY A 137 1.69 -3.81 -7.47
C GLY A 137 2.12 -4.05 -6.03
N GLY A 138 1.53 -3.38 -5.04
CA GLY A 138 1.73 -3.67 -3.62
C GLY A 138 0.93 -4.90 -3.17
N SER A 139 1.24 -5.40 -1.97
CA SER A 139 0.46 -6.42 -1.29
C SER A 139 0.08 -5.93 0.11
N LEU A 140 -1.19 -6.12 0.47
CA LEU A 140 -1.72 -5.88 1.80
C LEU A 140 -2.07 -7.24 2.43
N THR A 141 -1.29 -7.65 3.41
CA THR A 141 -1.39 -8.96 4.05
C THR A 141 -1.36 -8.81 5.57
N PRO A 142 -2.48 -9.09 6.27
CA PRO A 142 -3.81 -9.34 5.72
C PRO A 142 -4.46 -8.10 5.11
N TYR A 143 -5.41 -8.28 4.20
CA TYR A 143 -6.24 -7.19 3.70
C TYR A 143 -7.39 -6.94 4.66
N ILE A 144 -7.48 -5.74 5.21
CA ILE A 144 -8.49 -5.35 6.21
C ILE A 144 -9.31 -4.20 5.65
N ARG A 145 -10.60 -4.45 5.37
CA ARG A 145 -11.53 -3.41 4.94
C ARG A 145 -12.40 -2.97 6.13
N LEU A 146 -12.56 -1.67 6.25
CA LEU A 146 -13.35 -1.02 7.27
C LEU A 146 -14.61 -0.42 6.64
N ASP A 147 -15.73 -0.56 7.31
CA ASP A 147 -16.93 0.25 7.07
C ASP A 147 -16.92 1.41 8.06
N VAL A 148 -16.41 2.52 7.60
CA VAL A 148 -16.19 3.75 8.38
C VAL A 148 -16.29 4.97 7.47
N SER A 149 -16.89 6.04 7.95
CA SER A 149 -16.86 7.34 7.28
C SER A 149 -15.49 8.01 7.53
N LEU A 150 -14.55 7.82 6.61
CA LEU A 150 -13.20 8.36 6.73
C LEU A 150 -13.16 9.82 6.24
N GLN A 151 -13.01 10.75 7.18
CA GLN A 151 -12.80 12.15 6.84
C GLN A 151 -11.38 12.39 6.31
N PRO A 152 -11.17 13.38 5.41
CA PRO A 152 -9.84 13.71 4.87
C PRO A 152 -8.77 13.94 5.96
N THR A 153 -9.16 14.55 7.08
CA THR A 153 -8.29 14.81 8.24
C THR A 153 -7.88 13.53 8.98
N ALA A 154 -8.60 12.42 8.81
CA ALA A 154 -8.28 11.14 9.45
C ALA A 154 -7.54 10.18 8.50
N VAL A 155 -7.31 10.57 7.25
CA VAL A 155 -6.47 9.80 6.30
C VAL A 155 -5.04 9.74 6.82
N GLY A 156 -4.44 8.54 6.86
CA GLY A 156 -3.13 8.31 7.48
C GLY A 156 -3.16 8.24 9.01
N GLY A 157 -4.34 8.32 9.63
CA GLY A 157 -4.53 8.17 11.07
C GLY A 157 -4.46 6.71 11.53
N ALA A 158 -4.41 6.53 12.86
CA ALA A 158 -4.32 5.21 13.49
C ALA A 158 -5.64 4.45 13.40
N VAL A 159 -5.59 3.20 13.00
CA VAL A 159 -6.70 2.24 13.13
C VAL A 159 -6.50 1.45 14.42
N ILE A 160 -7.46 1.55 15.31
CA ILE A 160 -7.39 0.99 16.68
C ILE A 160 -8.22 -0.28 16.76
N SER A 161 -7.61 -1.33 17.34
CA SER A 161 -8.30 -2.61 17.61
C SER A 161 -9.35 -2.46 18.73
N PRO A 162 -10.31 -3.41 18.85
CA PRO A 162 -11.30 -3.38 19.93
C PRO A 162 -10.70 -3.37 21.35
N GLN A 163 -9.50 -3.93 21.53
CA GLN A 163 -8.80 -3.98 22.82
C GLN A 163 -7.86 -2.78 23.05
N GLY A 164 -7.85 -1.82 22.13
CA GLY A 164 -6.87 -0.75 22.08
C GLY A 164 -5.63 -1.15 21.28
N GLY A 165 -4.71 -0.25 21.09
CA GLY A 165 -3.51 -0.45 20.27
C GLY A 165 -3.78 -0.33 18.75
N THR A 166 -2.76 0.10 18.04
CA THR A 166 -2.82 0.40 16.60
C THR A 166 -2.57 -0.84 15.77
N ILE A 167 -3.51 -1.21 14.93
CA ILE A 167 -3.41 -2.35 13.99
C ILE A 167 -2.94 -1.93 12.60
N GLY A 168 -2.97 -0.64 12.30
CA GLY A 168 -2.55 -0.12 11.00
C GLY A 168 -2.90 1.34 10.79
N LEU A 169 -2.76 1.82 9.54
CA LEU A 169 -3.11 3.16 9.09
C LEU A 169 -4.37 3.15 8.22
N ALA A 170 -5.22 4.16 8.39
CA ALA A 170 -6.44 4.31 7.61
C ALA A 170 -6.16 4.99 6.26
N THR A 171 -6.61 4.37 5.16
CA THR A 171 -6.59 4.96 3.83
C THR A 171 -7.84 4.64 3.02
N PRO A 172 -8.38 5.57 2.22
CA PRO A 172 -9.45 5.28 1.26
C PRO A 172 -8.90 4.69 -0.05
N ARG A 173 -7.57 4.77 -0.31
CA ARG A 173 -6.97 4.57 -1.64
C ARG A 173 -7.29 3.23 -2.28
N PHE A 174 -7.32 2.15 -1.54
CA PHE A 174 -7.56 0.80 -2.06
C PHE A 174 -8.95 0.27 -1.72
N ALA A 175 -9.82 1.13 -1.20
CA ALA A 175 -11.22 0.82 -0.94
C ALA A 175 -12.10 1.32 -2.07
N ARG A 176 -13.12 0.53 -2.44
CA ARG A 176 -14.19 1.03 -3.30
C ARG A 176 -15.19 1.87 -2.50
N PHE A 177 -15.41 1.47 -1.24
CA PHE A 177 -16.24 2.16 -0.25
C PHE A 177 -15.59 2.00 1.12
N GLY A 178 -15.80 2.96 2.03
CA GLY A 178 -15.19 2.96 3.36
C GLY A 178 -13.69 3.22 3.32
N ALA A 179 -12.94 2.47 4.11
CA ALA A 179 -11.50 2.58 4.22
C ALA A 179 -10.82 1.20 4.26
N ILE A 180 -9.48 1.21 4.09
CA ILE A 180 -8.60 0.08 4.35
C ILE A 180 -7.74 0.42 5.56
N ALA A 181 -7.52 -0.55 6.42
CA ALA A 181 -6.41 -0.51 7.37
C ALA A 181 -5.19 -1.12 6.69
N VAL A 182 -4.16 -0.33 6.41
CA VAL A 182 -2.86 -0.84 5.99
C VAL A 182 -2.21 -1.49 7.22
N PRO A 183 -1.97 -2.82 7.23
CA PRO A 183 -1.57 -3.52 8.44
C PRO A 183 -0.22 -3.09 8.99
N ALA A 184 -0.04 -3.14 10.30
CA ALA A 184 1.22 -2.82 10.98
C ALA A 184 2.41 -3.62 10.45
N SER A 185 2.22 -4.90 10.08
CA SER A 185 3.24 -5.75 9.46
C SER A 185 3.73 -5.20 8.12
N VAL A 186 2.82 -4.70 7.29
CA VAL A 186 3.14 -4.07 6.00
C VAL A 186 3.86 -2.74 6.23
N ILE A 187 3.37 -1.93 7.18
CA ILE A 187 3.97 -0.64 7.54
C ILE A 187 5.42 -0.85 8.00
N ASN A 188 5.69 -1.79 8.90
CA ASN A 188 7.03 -2.07 9.38
C ASN A 188 7.98 -2.43 8.23
N LYS A 189 7.59 -3.38 7.37
CA LYS A 189 8.40 -3.83 6.23
C LYS A 189 8.71 -2.69 5.25
N VAL A 190 7.71 -1.89 4.92
CA VAL A 190 7.85 -0.76 3.99
C VAL A 190 8.67 0.36 4.62
N ALA A 191 8.41 0.71 5.89
CA ALA A 191 9.15 1.75 6.59
C ALA A 191 10.65 1.40 6.71
N ASP A 192 11.00 0.15 7.06
CA ASP A 192 12.38 -0.31 7.10
C ASP A 192 13.07 -0.17 5.73
N THR A 193 12.35 -0.47 4.65
CA THR A 193 12.88 -0.34 3.29
C THR A 193 13.08 1.11 2.90
N LEU A 194 12.08 1.97 3.17
CA LEU A 194 12.14 3.40 2.87
C LEU A 194 13.23 4.12 3.67
N LEU A 195 13.42 3.77 4.95
CA LEU A 195 14.49 4.33 5.78
C LEU A 195 15.89 3.95 5.31
N LYS A 196 16.05 2.74 4.71
CA LYS A 196 17.34 2.24 4.21
C LYS A 196 17.66 2.71 2.80
N LYS A 197 16.67 2.75 1.91
CA LYS A 197 16.87 2.93 0.46
C LYS A 197 16.22 4.20 -0.10
N GLY A 198 15.34 4.89 0.66
CA GLY A 198 14.55 6.02 0.19
C GLY A 198 13.34 5.61 -0.67
N HIS A 199 13.31 4.40 -1.19
CA HIS A 199 12.25 3.87 -2.05
C HIS A 199 12.07 2.36 -1.86
N VAL A 200 10.93 1.83 -2.32
CA VAL A 200 10.68 0.39 -2.36
C VAL A 200 11.05 -0.13 -3.75
N PRO A 201 12.10 -0.96 -3.87
CA PRO A 201 12.51 -1.54 -5.15
C PRO A 201 11.37 -2.33 -5.80
N ARG A 202 11.13 -2.11 -7.10
CA ARG A 202 10.12 -2.79 -7.89
C ARG A 202 10.75 -3.42 -9.12
N GLY A 203 10.48 -4.69 -9.32
CA GLY A 203 10.90 -5.35 -10.54
C GLY A 203 10.20 -4.76 -11.76
N TYR A 204 10.90 -4.75 -12.87
CA TYR A 204 10.51 -4.07 -14.09
C TYR A 204 10.94 -4.86 -15.33
N LEU A 205 10.06 -4.94 -16.34
CA LEU A 205 10.33 -5.59 -17.62
C LEU A 205 10.39 -4.62 -18.80
N GLY A 206 9.95 -3.38 -18.63
CA GLY A 206 9.93 -2.39 -19.70
C GLY A 206 8.85 -2.64 -20.75
N VAL A 207 7.65 -3.03 -20.34
CA VAL A 207 6.55 -3.39 -21.24
C VAL A 207 5.25 -2.69 -20.90
N GLY A 208 4.52 -2.25 -21.94
CA GLY A 208 3.10 -1.90 -21.87
C GLY A 208 2.26 -3.09 -22.30
N LEU A 209 1.30 -3.50 -21.49
CA LEU A 209 0.54 -4.74 -21.66
C LEU A 209 -0.97 -4.50 -21.63
N GLN A 210 -1.71 -5.25 -22.45
CA GLN A 210 -3.16 -5.34 -22.36
C GLN A 210 -3.64 -6.81 -22.34
N PRO A 211 -4.79 -7.10 -21.73
CA PRO A 211 -5.36 -8.45 -21.79
C PRO A 211 -5.85 -8.75 -23.22
N VAL A 212 -5.60 -9.96 -23.70
CA VAL A 212 -6.09 -10.49 -24.97
C VAL A 212 -6.74 -11.85 -24.77
N THR A 213 -7.81 -12.14 -25.50
CA THR A 213 -8.44 -13.46 -25.51
C THR A 213 -7.66 -14.39 -26.44
N LEU A 214 -7.30 -15.56 -25.94
CA LEU A 214 -6.62 -16.59 -26.74
C LEU A 214 -7.64 -17.40 -27.55
N PRO A 215 -7.40 -17.63 -28.85
CA PRO A 215 -8.18 -18.59 -29.64
C PRO A 215 -8.10 -20.00 -29.04
N ASP A 216 -9.17 -20.80 -29.24
CA ASP A 216 -9.28 -22.12 -28.60
C ASP A 216 -8.15 -23.07 -29.04
N ASN A 217 -7.81 -23.09 -30.33
CA ASN A 217 -6.69 -23.89 -30.85
C ASN A 217 -5.34 -23.56 -30.19
N LEU A 218 -5.08 -22.28 -29.93
CA LEU A 218 -3.86 -21.84 -29.26
C LEU A 218 -3.88 -22.19 -27.78
N ARG A 219 -5.03 -22.06 -27.12
CA ARG A 219 -5.21 -22.44 -25.73
C ARG A 219 -5.00 -23.94 -25.52
N GLU A 220 -5.50 -24.78 -26.40
CA GLU A 220 -5.29 -26.24 -26.40
C GLU A 220 -3.81 -26.58 -26.58
N SER A 221 -3.15 -25.99 -27.56
CA SER A 221 -1.72 -26.17 -27.80
C SER A 221 -0.85 -25.78 -26.60
N LEU A 222 -1.26 -24.78 -25.85
CA LEU A 222 -0.62 -24.31 -24.60
C LEU A 222 -1.03 -25.13 -23.37
N GLN A 223 -1.99 -26.03 -23.46
CA GLN A 223 -2.60 -26.81 -22.37
C GLN A 223 -3.09 -25.88 -21.22
N ARG A 224 -3.70 -24.73 -21.57
CA ARG A 224 -4.12 -23.72 -20.62
C ARG A 224 -5.61 -23.76 -20.34
N LYS A 225 -5.96 -23.49 -19.06
CA LYS A 225 -7.35 -23.27 -18.63
C LYS A 225 -7.77 -21.82 -18.81
N GLU A 226 -6.84 -20.88 -18.67
CA GLU A 226 -7.09 -19.43 -18.79
C GLU A 226 -7.40 -19.07 -20.25
N LYS A 227 -8.51 -18.34 -20.43
CA LYS A 227 -8.95 -17.86 -21.74
C LYS A 227 -8.23 -16.61 -22.22
N THR A 228 -7.48 -15.96 -21.33
CA THR A 228 -6.81 -14.68 -21.58
C THR A 228 -5.30 -14.80 -21.35
N ALA A 229 -4.56 -13.90 -21.96
CA ALA A 229 -3.13 -13.69 -21.80
C ALA A 229 -2.84 -12.17 -21.89
N ALA A 230 -1.57 -11.76 -21.88
CA ALA A 230 -1.19 -10.35 -21.98
C ALA A 230 -0.42 -10.09 -23.27
N ILE A 231 -0.95 -9.22 -24.15
CA ILE A 231 -0.29 -8.80 -25.39
C ILE A 231 0.61 -7.58 -25.10
N LEU A 232 1.80 -7.56 -25.72
CA LEU A 232 2.73 -6.44 -25.70
C LEU A 232 2.29 -5.36 -26.68
N LEU A 233 2.05 -4.15 -26.17
CA LEU A 233 1.73 -2.98 -26.99
C LEU A 233 2.84 -1.94 -27.00
N GLU A 234 3.72 -1.97 -25.99
CA GLU A 234 4.83 -1.05 -25.86
C GLU A 234 6.04 -1.77 -25.27
N ILE A 235 7.24 -1.46 -25.76
CA ILE A 235 8.51 -1.95 -25.24
C ILE A 235 9.42 -0.74 -25.07
N GLN A 236 9.97 -0.60 -23.88
CA GLN A 236 10.96 0.43 -23.62
C GLN A 236 12.30 0.04 -24.27
N GLN A 237 12.84 0.93 -25.08
CA GLN A 237 14.14 0.76 -25.70
C GLN A 237 15.22 0.54 -24.63
N ASP A 238 16.16 -0.37 -24.90
CA ASP A 238 17.22 -0.80 -23.98
C ASP A 238 16.70 -1.41 -22.64
N GLY A 239 15.40 -1.62 -22.51
CA GLY A 239 14.76 -2.24 -21.36
C GLY A 239 14.97 -3.78 -21.32
N PRO A 240 14.55 -4.42 -20.21
CA PRO A 240 14.67 -5.88 -20.06
C PRO A 240 14.00 -6.68 -21.19
N ALA A 241 12.78 -6.28 -21.60
CA ALA A 241 12.07 -6.98 -22.67
C ALA A 241 12.73 -6.80 -24.04
N ASP A 242 13.21 -5.61 -24.34
CA ASP A 242 13.96 -5.32 -25.56
C ASP A 242 15.23 -6.17 -25.63
N LYS A 243 16.02 -6.21 -24.56
CA LYS A 243 17.22 -7.06 -24.44
C LYS A 243 16.92 -8.57 -24.52
N ALA A 244 15.71 -8.98 -24.12
CA ALA A 244 15.25 -10.37 -24.26
C ALA A 244 14.73 -10.68 -25.68
N GLY A 245 14.76 -9.72 -26.61
CA GLY A 245 14.32 -9.87 -28.00
C GLY A 245 12.80 -9.93 -28.16
N MET A 246 12.04 -9.36 -27.21
CA MET A 246 10.61 -9.22 -27.33
C MET A 246 10.24 -8.16 -28.35
N VAL A 247 9.09 -8.32 -29.00
CA VAL A 247 8.56 -7.35 -29.98
C VAL A 247 7.11 -7.04 -29.68
N ILE A 248 6.63 -5.87 -30.13
CA ILE A 248 5.23 -5.50 -30.06
C ILE A 248 4.39 -6.55 -30.79
N GLY A 249 3.28 -6.96 -30.17
CA GLY A 249 2.42 -8.04 -30.68
C GLY A 249 2.72 -9.42 -30.08
N ASP A 250 3.81 -9.60 -29.35
CA ASP A 250 4.05 -10.82 -28.58
C ASP A 250 2.97 -11.00 -27.50
N ILE A 251 2.48 -12.22 -27.34
CA ILE A 251 1.46 -12.54 -26.33
C ILE A 251 2.16 -13.34 -25.23
N LEU A 252 2.34 -12.73 -24.06
CA LEU A 252 2.93 -13.38 -22.89
C LEU A 252 1.94 -14.39 -22.30
N VAL A 253 2.37 -15.64 -22.18
CA VAL A 253 1.54 -16.74 -21.69
C VAL A 253 2.01 -17.29 -20.35
N SER A 254 3.33 -17.25 -20.04
CA SER A 254 3.82 -17.54 -18.69
C SER A 254 5.12 -16.82 -18.39
N LEU A 255 5.37 -16.55 -17.11
CA LEU A 255 6.61 -15.99 -16.56
C LEU A 255 7.00 -16.79 -15.32
N ALA A 256 8.25 -17.25 -15.25
CA ALA A 256 8.75 -18.09 -14.15
C ALA A 256 7.84 -19.32 -13.88
N GLY A 257 7.30 -19.93 -14.95
CA GLY A 257 6.37 -21.07 -14.85
C GLY A 257 4.94 -20.73 -14.44
N ASN A 258 4.65 -19.48 -14.07
CA ASN A 258 3.31 -19.06 -13.67
C ASN A 258 2.53 -18.54 -14.90
N PRO A 259 1.25 -18.94 -15.08
CA PRO A 259 0.44 -18.47 -16.18
C PRO A 259 0.13 -16.97 -16.06
N ILE A 260 0.19 -16.26 -17.19
CA ILE A 260 -0.16 -14.85 -17.30
C ILE A 260 -1.52 -14.75 -17.99
N ALA A 261 -2.57 -14.40 -17.25
CA ALA A 261 -3.91 -14.15 -17.76
C ALA A 261 -4.19 -12.65 -17.95
N ARG A 262 -3.50 -11.80 -17.22
CA ARG A 262 -3.65 -10.34 -17.23
C ARG A 262 -2.36 -9.64 -16.82
N PRO A 263 -2.16 -8.35 -17.18
CA PRO A 263 -0.95 -7.60 -16.83
C PRO A 263 -0.58 -7.60 -15.34
N GLY A 264 -1.58 -7.60 -14.45
CA GLY A 264 -1.37 -7.64 -13.00
C GLY A 264 -0.67 -8.91 -12.49
N ASP A 265 -0.78 -10.02 -13.21
CA ASP A 265 -0.12 -11.27 -12.82
C ASP A 265 1.41 -11.13 -12.92
N ILE A 266 1.92 -10.40 -13.91
CA ILE A 266 3.35 -10.09 -14.06
C ILE A 266 3.86 -9.27 -12.89
N GLN A 267 3.15 -8.20 -12.51
CA GLN A 267 3.54 -7.36 -11.39
C GLN A 267 3.68 -8.17 -10.10
N SER A 268 2.88 -9.23 -9.97
CA SER A 268 2.92 -10.12 -8.81
C SER A 268 4.19 -10.97 -8.72
N LEU A 269 4.81 -11.26 -9.85
CA LEU A 269 6.02 -12.07 -9.96
C LEU A 269 7.30 -11.21 -9.88
N LEU A 270 7.17 -9.89 -10.05
CA LEU A 270 8.29 -8.94 -10.05
C LEU A 270 8.55 -8.29 -8.67
N VAL A 271 8.22 -8.98 -7.56
CA VAL A 271 8.46 -8.44 -6.21
C VAL A 271 9.93 -8.62 -5.81
N GLY A 272 10.45 -7.65 -5.08
CA GLY A 272 11.75 -7.53 -4.39
C GLY A 272 12.87 -8.49 -4.79
N ASP A 273 12.71 -9.77 -4.49
CA ASP A 273 13.72 -10.80 -4.73
C ASP A 273 13.85 -11.23 -6.22
N ALA A 274 12.97 -10.74 -7.09
CA ALA A 274 13.05 -11.04 -8.53
C ALA A 274 14.06 -10.15 -9.27
N ILE A 275 14.39 -8.98 -8.72
CA ILE A 275 15.31 -8.02 -9.34
C ILE A 275 16.70 -8.67 -9.51
N GLY A 276 17.26 -8.56 -10.72
CA GLY A 276 18.53 -9.17 -11.11
C GLY A 276 18.43 -10.65 -11.48
N LYS A 277 17.30 -11.33 -11.27
CA LYS A 277 17.12 -12.72 -11.66
C LYS A 277 16.71 -12.84 -13.13
N SER A 278 17.23 -13.88 -13.78
CA SER A 278 16.80 -14.33 -15.11
C SER A 278 15.60 -15.26 -14.94
N LEU A 279 14.45 -14.86 -15.47
CA LEU A 279 13.21 -15.64 -15.38
C LEU A 279 12.86 -16.26 -16.73
N PRO A 280 12.47 -17.55 -16.80
CA PRO A 280 11.97 -18.16 -18.01
C PRO A 280 10.65 -17.52 -18.43
N LEU A 281 10.54 -17.17 -19.70
CA LEU A 281 9.40 -16.51 -20.33
C LEU A 281 8.89 -17.36 -21.47
N LYS A 282 7.59 -17.64 -21.51
CA LYS A 282 6.90 -18.28 -22.64
C LYS A 282 5.90 -17.29 -23.25
N PHE A 283 5.93 -17.17 -24.57
CA PHE A 283 5.10 -16.25 -25.32
C PHE A 283 4.71 -16.82 -26.70
N VAL A 284 3.74 -16.18 -27.35
CA VAL A 284 3.32 -16.52 -28.70
C VAL A 284 3.68 -15.36 -29.62
N ARG A 285 4.36 -15.67 -30.73
CA ARG A 285 4.72 -14.75 -31.80
C ARG A 285 4.29 -15.34 -33.14
N GLY A 286 3.47 -14.61 -33.90
CA GLY A 286 2.98 -15.08 -35.20
C GLY A 286 2.26 -16.43 -35.16
N GLY A 287 1.56 -16.73 -34.05
CA GLY A 287 0.89 -18.01 -33.83
C GLY A 287 1.77 -19.15 -33.32
N SER A 288 3.08 -18.96 -33.25
CA SER A 288 4.05 -19.97 -32.78
C SER A 288 4.45 -19.74 -31.32
N ILE A 289 4.50 -20.81 -30.54
CA ILE A 289 4.96 -20.77 -29.14
C ILE A 289 6.47 -20.64 -29.12
N GLN A 290 7.00 -19.69 -28.35
CA GLN A 290 8.41 -19.46 -28.17
C GLN A 290 8.76 -19.35 -26.68
N GLU A 291 10.01 -19.62 -26.35
CA GLU A 291 10.57 -19.49 -25.01
C GLU A 291 11.83 -18.63 -25.05
N SER A 292 12.00 -17.81 -24.01
CA SER A 292 13.17 -16.96 -23.81
C SER A 292 13.44 -16.80 -22.32
N HIS A 293 14.45 -16.04 -21.97
CA HIS A 293 14.73 -15.63 -20.60
C HIS A 293 14.79 -14.11 -20.53
N ILE A 294 14.19 -13.55 -19.47
CA ILE A 294 14.17 -12.12 -19.24
C ILE A 294 14.79 -11.79 -17.88
N VAL A 295 15.78 -10.89 -17.87
CA VAL A 295 16.39 -10.41 -16.63
C VAL A 295 15.54 -9.28 -16.07
N VAL A 296 15.05 -9.46 -14.84
CA VAL A 296 14.22 -8.43 -14.19
C VAL A 296 15.12 -7.28 -13.77
N ALA A 297 14.87 -6.07 -14.28
CA ALA A 297 15.52 -4.85 -13.81
C ALA A 297 14.74 -4.21 -12.65
N GLU A 298 15.37 -3.27 -11.96
CA GLU A 298 14.66 -2.37 -11.07
C GLU A 298 13.98 -1.26 -11.89
N ARG A 299 12.75 -0.89 -11.50
CA ARG A 299 12.02 0.18 -12.18
C ARG A 299 12.75 1.51 -11.97
N PRO A 300 13.07 2.27 -13.05
CA PRO A 300 13.62 3.61 -12.94
C PRO A 300 12.72 4.51 -12.10
N HIS A 301 13.32 5.34 -11.24
CA HIS A 301 12.58 6.36 -10.50
C HIS A 301 12.33 7.58 -11.39
N ALA A 302 11.17 8.22 -11.24
CA ALA A 302 10.85 9.47 -11.92
C ALA A 302 11.71 10.62 -11.33
N GLY A 303 12.99 10.65 -11.61
CA GLY A 303 13.97 11.61 -11.08
C GLY A 303 15.40 11.34 -11.55
N GLU A 304 15.61 10.27 -12.32
CA GLU A 304 16.85 10.01 -13.07
C GLU A 304 16.67 10.28 -14.56
#